data_2aa388917b46ae22bf3143ae6cad3028
#
_entry.id   2aa388917b46ae22bf3143ae6cad3028
#
_cell.length_a   1.000
_cell.length_b   1.000
_cell.length_c   1.000
_cell.angle_alpha   90.00
_cell.angle_beta   90.00
_cell.angle_gamma   90.00
#
_symmetry.space_group_name_H-M   'P 1'
#
loop_
_entity.id
_entity.type
_entity.pdbx_description
1 polymer ?
#
loop_
_entity_poly.entity_id
_entity_poly.type
_entity_poly.pdbx_seq_one_letter_code
_entity_poly.pdbx_strand_id
1 'polypeptide(L)'
;IAIEHKGNAKVQIANGYPVLYNNEVVTDLCTEYAQRYIGKDNVIPLSYRMTSDDFASFSHEIPTLMYRLGVKIEGKDLNLHAPDFDINEKALESSPGIMAYMAINLLNDFKNE
;
A
#
# COMPACT_ATOMS: atom_id res chain seq x y z
N ILE A 1 -28.73 25.04 11.52
CA ILE A 1 -29.69 24.03 10.99
C ILE A 1 -30.44 23.34 12.12
N ALA A 2 -29.79 22.56 13.03
CA ALA A 2 -30.52 21.82 14.08
C ALA A 2 -31.36 22.74 14.99
N ILE A 3 -30.82 23.86 15.41
CA ILE A 3 -31.52 24.84 16.25
C ILE A 3 -32.70 25.50 15.52
N GLU A 4 -32.56 25.81 14.25
CA GLU A 4 -33.63 26.37 13.40
C GLU A 4 -34.85 25.44 13.32
N HIS A 5 -34.60 24.13 13.39
CA HIS A 5 -35.66 23.11 13.41
C HIS A 5 -36.03 22.65 14.83
N LYS A 6 -35.72 23.43 15.87
CA LYS A 6 -35.99 23.11 17.30
C LYS A 6 -35.44 21.75 17.75
N GLY A 7 -34.36 21.33 17.12
CA GLY A 7 -33.64 20.09 17.47
C GLY A 7 -32.26 20.39 18.08
N ASN A 8 -31.65 19.35 18.61
CA ASN A 8 -30.26 19.38 19.10
C ASN A 8 -29.42 18.43 18.25
N ALA A 9 -28.14 18.79 18.05
CA ALA A 9 -27.16 17.93 17.43
C ALA A 9 -25.89 17.88 18.30
N LYS A 10 -25.35 16.69 18.50
CA LYS A 10 -24.03 16.48 19.08
C LYS A 10 -23.13 15.90 18.00
N VAL A 11 -22.05 16.59 17.68
CA VAL A 11 -21.05 16.12 16.74
C VAL A 11 -19.85 15.63 17.53
N GLN A 12 -19.41 14.41 17.26
CA GLN A 12 -18.18 13.87 17.79
C GLN A 12 -17.28 13.49 16.62
N ILE A 13 -16.08 14.06 16.58
CA ILE A 13 -15.07 13.77 15.56
C ILE A 13 -14.00 12.93 16.22
N ALA A 14 -13.78 11.71 15.73
CA ALA A 14 -12.65 10.87 16.08
C ALA A 14 -11.60 10.97 14.96
N ASN A 15 -10.38 11.33 15.33
CA ASN A 15 -9.25 11.28 14.40
C ASN A 15 -8.85 9.83 14.18
N GLY A 16 -8.81 9.43 12.90
CA GLY A 16 -8.30 8.14 12.46
C GLY A 16 -6.80 8.19 12.15
N TYR A 17 -6.35 7.27 11.28
CA TYR A 17 -4.97 7.27 10.78
C TYR A 17 -4.72 8.46 9.85
N PRO A 18 -3.46 8.97 9.80
CA PRO A 18 -3.08 9.99 8.84
C PRO A 18 -3.14 9.45 7.39
N VAL A 19 -2.94 10.34 6.42
CA VAL A 19 -2.79 9.93 5.02
C VAL A 19 -1.49 9.15 4.87
N LEU A 20 -1.55 7.97 4.25
CA LEU A 20 -0.36 7.22 3.89
C LEU A 20 0.37 7.93 2.75
N TYR A 21 1.65 8.18 2.95
CA TYR A 21 2.53 8.83 1.99
C TYR A 21 3.69 7.92 1.60
N ASN A 22 3.78 7.56 0.33
CA ASN A 22 4.96 6.88 -0.21
C ASN A 22 6.03 7.92 -0.55
N ASN A 23 7.23 7.75 0.01
CA ASN A 23 8.36 8.63 -0.30
C ASN A 23 8.77 8.49 -1.77
N GLU A 24 8.92 9.61 -2.47
CA GLU A 24 9.16 9.63 -3.92
C GLU A 24 10.44 8.89 -4.30
N VAL A 25 11.56 9.17 -3.63
CA VAL A 25 12.85 8.53 -3.93
C VAL A 25 12.80 7.02 -3.70
N VAL A 26 12.26 6.59 -2.56
CA VAL A 26 12.11 5.16 -2.25
C VAL A 26 11.16 4.48 -3.24
N THR A 27 10.11 5.17 -3.66
CA THR A 27 9.15 4.64 -4.64
C THR A 27 9.79 4.43 -6.00
N ASP A 28 10.54 5.41 -6.48
CA ASP A 28 11.21 5.34 -7.79
C ASP A 28 12.25 4.22 -7.82
N LEU A 29 13.12 4.15 -6.83
CA LEU A 29 14.12 3.09 -6.70
C LEU A 29 13.47 1.71 -6.61
N CYS A 30 12.50 1.53 -5.74
CA CYS A 30 11.79 0.26 -5.60
C CYS A 30 11.02 -0.14 -6.85
N THR A 31 10.47 0.84 -7.58
CA THR A 31 9.81 0.58 -8.86
C THR A 31 10.79 0.01 -9.88
N GLU A 32 11.99 0.59 -10.00
CA GLU A 32 13.05 0.04 -10.85
C GLU A 32 13.47 -1.37 -10.43
N TYR A 33 13.66 -1.61 -9.13
CA TYR A 33 14.06 -2.94 -8.64
C TYR A 33 12.97 -3.98 -8.88
N ALA A 34 11.70 -3.64 -8.61
CA ALA A 34 10.59 -4.51 -8.94
C ALA A 34 10.55 -4.84 -10.43
N GLN A 35 10.69 -3.82 -11.31
CA GLN A 35 10.72 -4.03 -12.76
C GLN A 35 11.87 -4.93 -13.21
N ARG A 36 13.04 -4.83 -12.58
CA ARG A 36 14.19 -5.73 -12.86
C ARG A 36 13.92 -7.15 -12.41
N TYR A 37 13.19 -7.35 -11.32
CA TYR A 37 12.94 -8.65 -10.74
C TYR A 37 11.79 -9.42 -11.40
N ILE A 38 10.65 -8.76 -11.66
CA ILE A 38 9.43 -9.40 -12.19
C ILE A 38 9.08 -8.98 -13.63
N GLY A 39 9.86 -8.07 -14.22
CA GLY A 39 9.57 -7.50 -15.53
C GLY A 39 8.70 -6.24 -15.46
N LYS A 40 8.95 -5.33 -16.40
CA LYS A 40 8.32 -4.00 -16.43
C LYS A 40 6.80 -4.05 -16.53
N ASP A 41 6.27 -4.99 -17.32
CA ASP A 41 4.83 -5.11 -17.56
C ASP A 41 4.05 -5.62 -16.34
N ASN A 42 4.74 -6.16 -15.34
CA ASN A 42 4.15 -6.65 -14.10
C ASN A 42 4.17 -5.62 -12.97
N VAL A 43 4.71 -4.43 -13.20
CA VAL A 43 4.73 -3.32 -12.24
C VAL A 43 3.78 -2.23 -12.73
N ILE A 44 2.65 -2.10 -12.04
CA ILE A 44 1.55 -1.25 -12.46
C ILE A 44 1.36 -0.11 -11.47
N PRO A 45 1.32 1.16 -11.90
CA PRO A 45 1.00 2.27 -11.04
C PRO A 45 -0.44 2.15 -10.51
N LEU A 46 -0.62 2.42 -9.22
CA LEU A 46 -1.94 2.42 -8.59
C LEU A 46 -2.48 3.85 -8.46
N SER A 47 -3.76 4.02 -8.78
CA SER A 47 -4.47 5.27 -8.48
C SER A 47 -4.71 5.42 -6.99
N TYR A 48 -4.90 6.66 -6.55
CA TYR A 48 -5.25 6.99 -5.16
C TYR A 48 -6.49 6.23 -4.70
N ARG A 49 -6.47 5.80 -3.44
CA ARG A 49 -7.60 5.11 -2.81
C ARG A 49 -7.97 5.78 -1.50
N MET A 50 -9.26 5.89 -1.25
CA MET A 50 -9.82 6.41 0.00
C MET A 50 -9.96 5.28 1.03
N THR A 51 -8.84 4.63 1.33
CA THR A 51 -8.73 3.58 2.37
C THR A 51 -7.78 4.06 3.46
N SER A 52 -7.91 3.53 4.66
CA SER A 52 -7.01 3.79 5.78
C SER A 52 -6.15 2.56 6.08
N ASP A 53 -4.96 2.81 6.58
CA ASP A 53 -4.00 1.78 6.99
C ASP A 53 -3.11 2.34 8.10
N ASP A 54 -2.79 1.55 9.12
CA ASP A 54 -1.95 1.98 10.23
C ASP A 54 -0.49 2.17 9.84
N PHE A 55 -0.05 1.57 8.72
CA PHE A 55 1.26 1.82 8.12
C PHE A 55 1.47 3.30 7.76
N ALA A 56 0.39 4.07 7.62
CA ALA A 56 0.47 5.52 7.45
C ALA A 56 1.28 6.20 8.57
N SER A 57 1.23 5.69 9.80
CA SER A 57 2.00 6.24 10.92
C SER A 57 3.51 6.16 10.68
N PHE A 58 3.99 5.08 10.06
CA PHE A 58 5.41 4.95 9.70
C PHE A 58 5.81 5.90 8.59
N SER A 59 4.91 6.16 7.63
CA SER A 59 5.19 7.02 6.48
C SER A 59 5.42 8.50 6.86
N HIS A 60 5.02 8.91 8.06
CA HIS A 60 5.24 10.25 8.58
C HIS A 60 6.53 10.38 9.41
N GLU A 61 7.12 9.26 9.81
CA GLU A 61 8.33 9.24 10.65
C GLU A 61 9.60 8.93 9.85
N ILE A 62 9.49 8.06 8.84
CA ILE A 62 10.62 7.63 8.01
C ILE A 62 10.21 7.51 6.54
N PRO A 63 11.16 7.61 5.58
CA PRO A 63 10.90 7.33 4.19
C PRO A 63 10.43 5.87 3.99
N THR A 64 9.22 5.69 3.49
CA THR A 64 8.59 4.38 3.31
C THR A 64 7.98 4.21 1.93
N LEU A 65 7.72 2.97 1.58
CA LEU A 65 6.91 2.58 0.45
C LEU A 65 5.93 1.50 0.88
N MET A 66 4.64 1.74 0.65
CA MET A 66 3.62 0.70 0.64
C MET A 66 3.28 0.35 -0.80
N TYR A 67 3.45 -0.92 -1.17
CA TYR A 67 3.05 -1.44 -2.47
C TYR A 67 2.00 -2.54 -2.30
N ARG A 68 1.31 -2.89 -3.37
CA ARG A 68 0.33 -3.98 -3.38
C ARG A 68 0.80 -5.11 -4.27
N LEU A 69 0.59 -6.32 -3.79
CA LEU A 69 0.83 -7.53 -4.54
C LEU A 69 -0.47 -8.00 -5.20
N GLY A 70 -0.42 -8.30 -6.50
CA GLY A 70 -1.55 -8.87 -7.22
C GLY A 70 -1.72 -10.34 -6.85
N VAL A 71 -2.86 -10.67 -6.24
CA VAL A 71 -3.18 -12.04 -5.77
C VAL A 71 -4.49 -12.57 -6.35
N LYS A 72 -4.98 -11.97 -7.44
CA LYS A 72 -6.27 -12.35 -8.04
C LYS A 72 -6.25 -13.79 -8.55
N ILE A 73 -7.31 -14.53 -8.22
CA ILE A 73 -7.60 -15.83 -8.80
C ILE A 73 -8.41 -15.59 -10.08
N GLU A 74 -7.98 -16.17 -11.19
CA GLU A 74 -8.68 -16.06 -12.46
C GLU A 74 -10.12 -16.62 -12.35
N GLY A 75 -11.07 -15.86 -12.88
CA GLY A 75 -12.51 -16.24 -12.83
C GLY A 75 -13.20 -15.99 -11.49
N LYS A 76 -12.48 -15.54 -10.46
CA LYS A 76 -13.09 -15.15 -9.17
C LYS A 76 -13.01 -13.64 -8.98
N ASP A 77 -14.10 -13.06 -8.47
CA ASP A 77 -14.15 -11.65 -8.05
C ASP A 77 -14.25 -11.58 -6.52
N LEU A 78 -13.10 -11.72 -5.87
CA LEU A 78 -12.98 -11.76 -4.42
C LEU A 78 -12.55 -10.41 -3.89
N ASN A 79 -13.30 -9.86 -2.96
CA ASN A 79 -12.99 -8.59 -2.34
C ASN A 79 -12.12 -8.78 -1.10
N LEU A 80 -11.12 -7.91 -0.94
CA LEU A 80 -10.33 -7.83 0.29
C LEU A 80 -11.28 -7.60 1.49
N HIS A 81 -11.04 -8.29 2.59
CA HIS A 81 -11.85 -8.28 3.81
C HIS A 81 -13.25 -8.97 3.69
N ALA A 82 -13.55 -9.64 2.56
CA ALA A 82 -14.73 -10.48 2.47
C ALA A 82 -14.51 -11.84 3.16
N PRO A 83 -15.57 -12.48 3.70
CA PRO A 83 -15.45 -13.78 4.39
C PRO A 83 -14.92 -14.92 3.50
N ASP A 84 -15.11 -14.79 2.19
CA ASP A 84 -14.67 -15.73 1.15
C ASP A 84 -13.39 -15.29 0.44
N PHE A 85 -12.68 -14.29 1.00
CA PHE A 85 -11.41 -13.82 0.43
C PHE A 85 -10.39 -14.96 0.36
N ASP A 86 -9.80 -15.11 -0.80
CA ASP A 86 -8.79 -16.11 -1.10
C ASP A 86 -7.73 -15.53 -2.06
N ILE A 87 -6.58 -16.14 -2.15
CA ILE A 87 -5.47 -15.67 -2.97
C ILE A 87 -5.02 -16.72 -3.98
N ASN A 88 -4.45 -16.27 -5.08
CA ASN A 88 -3.69 -17.15 -5.96
C ASN A 88 -2.35 -17.48 -5.30
N GLU A 89 -2.19 -18.70 -4.82
CA GLU A 89 -0.99 -19.16 -4.12
C GLU A 89 0.29 -19.04 -4.95
N LYS A 90 0.20 -19.01 -6.29
CA LYS A 90 1.37 -18.74 -7.15
C LYS A 90 2.04 -17.40 -6.85
N ALA A 91 1.28 -16.44 -6.33
CA ALA A 91 1.85 -15.16 -5.89
C ALA A 91 2.87 -15.35 -4.76
N LEU A 92 2.76 -16.39 -3.94
CA LEU A 92 3.68 -16.68 -2.83
C LEU A 92 5.07 -17.11 -3.32
N GLU A 93 5.18 -17.62 -4.54
CA GLU A 93 6.47 -18.05 -5.11
C GLU A 93 7.43 -16.86 -5.34
N SER A 94 6.89 -15.70 -5.74
CA SER A 94 7.69 -14.51 -6.07
C SER A 94 7.66 -13.42 -5.00
N SER A 95 6.64 -13.38 -4.15
CA SER A 95 6.40 -12.28 -3.21
C SER A 95 7.52 -12.03 -2.21
N PRO A 96 8.05 -13.05 -1.51
CA PRO A 96 9.18 -12.84 -0.59
C PRO A 96 10.43 -12.38 -1.33
N GLY A 97 10.64 -12.88 -2.55
CA GLY A 97 11.77 -12.54 -3.39
C GLY A 97 11.76 -11.07 -3.82
N ILE A 98 10.63 -10.52 -4.24
CA ILE A 98 10.48 -9.10 -4.58
C ILE A 98 10.85 -8.22 -3.39
N MET A 99 10.26 -8.49 -2.22
CA MET A 99 10.52 -7.69 -1.02
C MET A 99 11.98 -7.74 -0.62
N ALA A 100 12.57 -8.91 -0.58
CA ALA A 100 13.98 -9.10 -0.24
C ALA A 100 14.90 -8.39 -1.26
N TYR A 101 14.60 -8.50 -2.55
CA TYR A 101 15.39 -7.87 -3.60
C TYR A 101 15.34 -6.34 -3.52
N MET A 102 14.17 -5.75 -3.32
CA MET A 102 14.04 -4.31 -3.11
C MET A 102 14.81 -3.85 -1.86
N ALA A 103 14.63 -4.54 -0.73
CA ALA A 103 15.29 -4.18 0.52
C ALA A 103 16.82 -4.24 0.43
N ILE A 104 17.37 -5.29 -0.19
CA ILE A 104 18.83 -5.45 -0.35
C ILE A 104 19.40 -4.34 -1.23
N ASN A 105 18.73 -4.00 -2.35
CA ASN A 105 19.23 -2.97 -3.25
C ASN A 105 19.14 -1.58 -2.60
N LEU A 106 18.02 -1.25 -1.93
CA LEU A 106 17.93 0.00 -1.16
C LEU A 106 19.05 0.13 -0.12
N LEU A 107 19.30 -0.94 0.66
CA LEU A 107 20.38 -0.93 1.66
C LEU A 107 21.77 -0.72 1.03
N ASN A 108 21.99 -1.20 -0.18
CA ASN A 108 23.25 -1.01 -0.88
C ASN A 108 23.40 0.43 -1.39
N ASP A 109 22.32 1.04 -1.88
CA ASP A 109 22.35 2.43 -2.35
C ASP A 109 22.63 3.40 -1.20
N PHE A 110 21.92 3.28 -0.08
CA PHE A 110 22.10 4.15 1.09
C PHE A 110 23.37 3.90 1.91
N LYS A 111 24.10 2.80 1.65
CA LYS A 111 25.42 2.58 2.26
C LYS A 111 26.55 3.32 1.54
N ASN A 112 26.30 3.75 0.31
CA ASN A 112 27.31 4.40 -0.54
C ASN A 112 27.19 5.93 -0.53
N GLU A 113 26.26 6.47 0.24
CA GLU A 113 26.13 7.90 0.56
C GLU A 113 26.80 8.22 1.91
#